data_afc209315bb087b150f2093b77c18c56
#
_entry.id   afc209315bb087b150f2093b77c18c56
#
_cell.length_a   1.000
_cell.length_b   1.000
_cell.length_c   1.000
_cell.angle_alpha   90.00
_cell.angle_beta   90.00
_cell.angle_gamma   90.00
#
_symmetry.space_group_name_H-M   'P 1'
#
loop_
_entity.id
_entity.type
_entity.pdbx_description
1 polymer ?
#
loop_
_entity_poly.entity_id
_entity_poly.type
_entity_poly.pdbx_seq_one_letter_code
_entity_poly.pdbx_strand_id
1 'polypeptide(L)'
;MPALSTSLRPALVLWLYVAAIVHILAGLTLTWAGHSGLLDGYLHTLELAFWGADAVPTAGYEQQVWWLALFGATLQSYSLYMLALVHLGSRLKAPAVWEWLIAGILLWAPQDMWLSAQRQVWSHLWLDGFALLVLLPPLIWLYIQDRRKIAQ
;
A
#
# COMPACT_ATOMS: atom_id res chain seq x y z
N MET A 1 -3.20 3.50 34.32
CA MET A 1 -2.72 4.06 33.04
C MET A 1 -3.82 4.06 31.92
N PRO A 2 -5.03 4.59 32.11
CA PRO A 2 -6.09 4.59 31.07
C PRO A 2 -6.06 5.82 30.15
N ALA A 3 -5.47 6.95 30.53
CA ALA A 3 -5.59 8.20 29.77
C ALA A 3 -4.77 8.23 28.45
N LEU A 4 -3.64 7.55 28.36
CA LEU A 4 -2.80 7.48 27.15
C LEU A 4 -3.43 6.64 26.04
N SER A 5 -4.26 5.64 26.38
CA SER A 5 -4.90 4.76 25.38
C SER A 5 -6.08 5.41 24.65
N THR A 6 -6.72 6.41 25.26
CA THR A 6 -7.88 7.10 24.66
C THR A 6 -7.44 8.14 23.62
N SER A 7 -6.24 8.70 23.72
CA SER A 7 -5.70 9.66 22.75
C SER A 7 -5.04 8.99 21.54
N LEU A 8 -4.52 7.77 21.69
CA LEU A 8 -3.79 7.06 20.62
C LEU A 8 -4.70 6.55 19.51
N ARG A 9 -5.89 6.04 19.83
CA ARG A 9 -6.83 5.48 18.85
C ARG A 9 -7.22 6.46 17.73
N PRO A 10 -7.64 7.71 18.02
CA PRO A 10 -7.93 8.69 16.98
C PRO A 10 -6.72 8.98 16.08
N ALA A 11 -5.54 9.07 16.65
CA ALA A 11 -4.30 9.32 15.91
C ALA A 11 -3.98 8.18 14.95
N LEU A 12 -4.12 6.92 15.37
CA LEU A 12 -3.90 5.75 14.51
C LEU A 12 -4.95 5.63 13.40
N VAL A 13 -6.23 5.93 13.70
CA VAL A 13 -7.28 5.99 12.68
C VAL A 13 -6.99 7.09 11.67
N LEU A 14 -6.61 8.29 12.12
CA LEU A 14 -6.22 9.39 11.23
C LEU A 14 -5.02 8.99 10.35
N TRP A 15 -4.02 8.33 10.94
CA TRP A 15 -2.88 7.81 10.20
C TRP A 15 -3.29 6.88 9.05
N LEU A 16 -4.21 5.95 9.30
CA LEU A 16 -4.71 5.04 8.27
C LEU A 16 -5.51 5.76 7.18
N TYR A 17 -6.27 6.82 7.52
CA TYR A 17 -6.91 7.67 6.52
C TYR A 17 -5.87 8.39 5.64
N VAL A 18 -4.84 8.96 6.26
CA VAL A 18 -3.75 9.63 5.53
C VAL A 18 -3.05 8.62 4.62
N ALA A 19 -2.73 7.43 5.12
CA ALA A 19 -2.12 6.38 4.32
C ALA A 19 -2.99 6.02 3.10
N ALA A 20 -4.30 5.82 3.28
CA ALA A 20 -5.20 5.52 2.17
C ALA A 20 -5.26 6.66 1.14
N ILE A 21 -5.28 7.93 1.57
CA ILE A 21 -5.24 9.08 0.67
C ILE A 21 -3.92 9.13 -0.11
N VAL A 22 -2.79 8.89 0.56
CA VAL A 22 -1.48 8.82 -0.10
C VAL A 22 -1.45 7.74 -1.18
N HIS A 23 -2.04 6.56 -0.91
CA HIS A 23 -2.14 5.50 -1.91
C HIS A 23 -3.05 5.89 -3.09
N ILE A 24 -4.15 6.64 -2.86
CA ILE A 24 -4.96 7.18 -3.96
C ILE A 24 -4.12 8.12 -4.83
N LEU A 25 -3.39 9.05 -4.22
CA LEU A 25 -2.55 10.00 -4.94
C LEU A 25 -1.43 9.29 -5.71
N ALA A 26 -0.78 8.30 -5.09
CA ALA A 26 0.20 7.45 -5.76
C ALA A 26 -0.44 6.72 -6.96
N GLY A 27 -1.61 6.12 -6.78
CA GLY A 27 -2.34 5.46 -7.86
C GLY A 27 -2.69 6.41 -9.00
N LEU A 28 -3.12 7.65 -8.72
CA LEU A 28 -3.35 8.68 -9.72
C LEU A 28 -2.07 9.02 -10.49
N THR A 29 -0.96 9.19 -9.77
CA THR A 29 0.34 9.47 -10.38
C THR A 29 0.77 8.33 -11.31
N LEU A 30 0.70 7.08 -10.85
CA LEU A 30 1.05 5.91 -11.67
C LEU A 30 0.16 5.78 -12.91
N THR A 31 -1.14 6.12 -12.79
CA THR A 31 -2.09 6.03 -13.91
C THR A 31 -1.82 7.08 -15.00
N TRP A 32 -1.48 8.31 -14.61
CA TRP A 32 -1.52 9.44 -15.55
C TRP A 32 -0.17 10.08 -15.84
N ALA A 33 0.87 9.79 -15.03
CA ALA A 33 2.16 10.44 -15.16
C ALA A 33 3.23 9.61 -15.89
N GLY A 34 2.88 8.51 -16.53
CA GLY A 34 3.84 7.58 -17.17
C GLY A 34 4.75 8.24 -18.21
N HIS A 35 4.26 9.25 -18.94
CA HIS A 35 5.03 9.99 -19.96
C HIS A 35 5.47 11.40 -19.50
N SER A 36 5.29 11.73 -18.21
CA SER A 36 5.59 13.09 -17.71
C SER A 36 7.03 13.33 -17.26
N GLY A 37 7.88 12.31 -17.31
CA GLY A 37 9.22 12.35 -16.74
C GLY A 37 9.26 12.13 -15.21
N LEU A 38 8.12 12.25 -14.51
CA LEU A 38 8.05 12.09 -13.06
C LEU A 38 8.42 10.67 -12.59
N LEU A 39 8.14 9.67 -13.43
CA LEU A 39 8.35 8.25 -13.12
C LEU A 39 9.61 7.68 -13.77
N ASP A 40 10.42 8.49 -14.47
CA ASP A 40 11.59 8.02 -15.22
C ASP A 40 12.59 7.25 -14.35
N GLY A 41 12.85 7.76 -13.13
CA GLY A 41 13.77 7.08 -12.22
C GLY A 41 13.25 5.70 -11.78
N TYR A 42 11.95 5.55 -11.61
CA TYR A 42 11.33 4.27 -11.28
C TYR A 42 11.31 3.33 -12.50
N LEU A 43 10.87 3.83 -13.65
CA LEU A 43 10.87 3.08 -14.91
C LEU A 43 12.27 2.58 -15.25
N HIS A 44 13.30 3.43 -15.08
CA HIS A 44 14.68 3.03 -15.30
C HIS A 44 15.14 1.87 -14.39
N THR A 45 14.68 1.81 -13.14
CA THR A 45 14.99 0.64 -12.28
C THR A 45 14.37 -0.65 -12.80
N LEU A 46 13.18 -0.58 -13.37
CA LEU A 46 12.52 -1.72 -14.02
C LEU A 46 13.27 -2.11 -15.31
N GLU A 47 13.63 -1.13 -16.12
CA GLU A 47 14.40 -1.35 -17.34
C GLU A 47 15.70 -2.10 -17.07
N LEU A 48 16.47 -1.65 -16.10
CA LEU A 48 17.70 -2.32 -15.69
C LEU A 48 17.46 -3.76 -15.21
N ALA A 49 16.37 -4.00 -14.50
CA ALA A 49 16.03 -5.33 -13.99
C ALA A 49 15.61 -6.33 -15.10
N PHE A 50 15.02 -5.83 -16.20
CA PHE A 50 14.49 -6.69 -17.27
C PHE A 50 15.36 -6.73 -18.54
N TRP A 51 16.08 -5.65 -18.86
CA TRP A 51 16.91 -5.54 -20.07
C TRP A 51 18.40 -5.31 -19.77
N GLY A 52 18.78 -5.07 -18.52
CA GLY A 52 20.18 -4.78 -18.16
C GLY A 52 20.68 -3.49 -18.79
N ALA A 53 21.84 -3.56 -19.47
CA ALA A 53 22.44 -2.42 -20.18
C ALA A 53 21.93 -2.26 -21.62
N ASP A 54 21.09 -3.16 -22.12
CA ASP A 54 20.57 -3.12 -23.47
C ASP A 54 19.52 -2.02 -23.63
N ALA A 55 19.42 -1.47 -24.82
CA ALA A 55 18.39 -0.46 -25.11
C ALA A 55 17.00 -1.08 -25.06
N VAL A 56 16.12 -0.47 -24.27
CA VAL A 56 14.72 -0.92 -24.17
C VAL A 56 14.01 -0.66 -25.48
N PRO A 57 13.36 -1.68 -26.10
CA PRO A 57 12.54 -1.45 -27.28
C PRO A 57 11.40 -0.47 -26.97
N THR A 58 11.09 0.42 -27.90
CA THR A 58 9.97 1.39 -27.72
C THR A 58 8.66 0.69 -27.29
N ALA A 59 8.33 -0.42 -27.93
CA ALA A 59 7.15 -1.22 -27.55
C ALA A 59 7.24 -1.77 -26.11
N GLY A 60 8.43 -2.09 -25.62
CA GLY A 60 8.66 -2.53 -24.24
C GLY A 60 8.43 -1.41 -23.23
N TYR A 61 8.90 -0.21 -23.51
CA TYR A 61 8.63 0.98 -22.70
C TYR A 61 7.13 1.30 -22.63
N GLU A 62 6.45 1.34 -23.78
CA GLU A 62 5.01 1.60 -23.84
C GLU A 62 4.21 0.54 -23.06
N GLN A 63 4.64 -0.71 -23.13
CA GLN A 63 4.02 -1.80 -22.35
C GLN A 63 4.22 -1.61 -20.84
N GLN A 64 5.39 -1.17 -20.39
CA GLN A 64 5.64 -0.88 -18.97
C GLN A 64 4.75 0.26 -18.48
N VAL A 65 4.69 1.36 -19.21
CA VAL A 65 3.83 2.50 -18.88
C VAL A 65 2.37 2.08 -18.80
N TRP A 66 1.91 1.26 -19.74
CA TRP A 66 0.54 0.73 -19.73
C TRP A 66 0.27 -0.16 -18.50
N TRP A 67 1.16 -1.10 -18.18
CA TRP A 67 1.02 -1.94 -16.97
C TRP A 67 1.02 -1.11 -15.70
N LEU A 68 1.88 -0.10 -15.64
CA LEU A 68 1.96 0.81 -14.50
C LEU A 68 0.67 1.61 -14.32
N ALA A 69 0.06 2.06 -15.42
CA ALA A 69 -1.22 2.75 -15.41
C ALA A 69 -2.37 1.84 -14.90
N LEU A 70 -2.43 0.59 -15.33
CA LEU A 70 -3.40 -0.39 -14.83
C LEU A 70 -3.20 -0.69 -13.34
N PHE A 71 -1.96 -0.85 -12.91
CA PHE A 71 -1.64 -1.02 -11.49
C PHE A 71 -2.07 0.21 -10.69
N GLY A 72 -1.81 1.42 -11.19
CA GLY A 72 -2.24 2.66 -10.57
C GLY A 72 -3.77 2.74 -10.41
N ALA A 73 -4.54 2.37 -11.42
CA ALA A 73 -6.00 2.30 -11.34
C ALA A 73 -6.48 1.28 -10.30
N THR A 74 -5.84 0.12 -10.22
CA THR A 74 -6.11 -0.91 -9.20
C THR A 74 -5.79 -0.38 -7.80
N LEU A 75 -4.67 0.30 -7.63
CA LEU A 75 -4.26 0.91 -6.36
C LEU A 75 -5.27 1.96 -5.87
N GLN A 76 -5.84 2.77 -6.77
CA GLN A 76 -6.91 3.72 -6.43
C GLN A 76 -8.13 3.00 -5.87
N SER A 77 -8.58 1.93 -6.53
CA SER A 77 -9.74 1.13 -6.09
C SER A 77 -9.48 0.49 -4.73
N TYR A 78 -8.31 -0.14 -4.54
CA TYR A 78 -7.90 -0.70 -3.26
C TYR A 78 -7.90 0.36 -2.15
N SER A 79 -7.37 1.53 -2.43
CA SER A 79 -7.28 2.62 -1.46
C SER A 79 -8.65 3.17 -1.08
N LEU A 80 -9.58 3.21 -2.03
CA LEU A 80 -10.98 3.58 -1.75
C LEU A 80 -11.64 2.56 -0.80
N TYR A 81 -11.43 1.26 -1.04
CA TYR A 81 -11.92 0.22 -0.13
C TYR A 81 -11.25 0.29 1.23
N MET A 82 -9.95 0.59 1.30
CA MET A 82 -9.25 0.84 2.55
C MET A 82 -9.88 2.01 3.32
N LEU A 83 -10.17 3.15 2.66
CA LEU A 83 -10.87 4.28 3.27
C LEU A 83 -12.23 3.87 3.85
N ALA A 84 -13.03 3.13 3.09
CA ALA A 84 -14.34 2.65 3.53
C ALA A 84 -14.21 1.73 4.74
N LEU A 85 -13.28 0.78 4.72
CA LEU A 85 -13.04 -0.15 5.83
C LEU A 85 -12.53 0.57 7.08
N VAL A 86 -11.59 1.51 6.95
CA VAL A 86 -11.10 2.33 8.07
C VAL A 86 -12.26 3.13 8.67
N HIS A 87 -13.12 3.71 7.83
CA HIS A 87 -14.32 4.43 8.30
C HIS A 87 -15.25 3.52 9.09
N LEU A 88 -15.60 2.36 8.55
CA LEU A 88 -16.47 1.39 9.22
C LEU A 88 -15.85 0.87 10.53
N GLY A 89 -14.56 0.48 10.50
CA GLY A 89 -13.85 0.02 11.69
C GLY A 89 -13.77 1.08 12.79
N SER A 90 -13.58 2.34 12.40
CA SER A 90 -13.52 3.45 13.35
C SER A 90 -14.87 3.72 14.02
N ARG A 91 -15.98 3.68 13.25
CA ARG A 91 -17.36 3.94 13.74
C ARG A 91 -17.92 2.77 14.53
N LEU A 92 -17.82 1.58 14.00
CA LEU A 92 -18.44 0.37 14.57
C LEU A 92 -17.57 -0.26 15.66
N LYS A 93 -16.30 0.11 15.76
CA LYS A 93 -15.30 -0.52 16.65
C LYS A 93 -15.26 -2.03 16.45
N ALA A 94 -15.39 -2.47 15.19
CA ALA A 94 -15.50 -3.86 14.80
C ALA A 94 -14.11 -4.46 14.52
N PRO A 95 -13.61 -5.39 15.35
CA PRO A 95 -12.29 -6.00 15.16
C PRO A 95 -12.14 -6.69 13.81
N ALA A 96 -13.20 -7.31 13.30
CA ALA A 96 -13.20 -7.99 12.01
C ALA A 96 -12.77 -7.10 10.83
N VAL A 97 -13.04 -5.79 10.90
CA VAL A 97 -12.63 -4.86 9.85
C VAL A 97 -11.11 -4.73 9.81
N TRP A 98 -10.47 -4.60 10.97
CA TRP A 98 -9.01 -4.53 11.07
C TRP A 98 -8.36 -5.86 10.66
N GLU A 99 -9.00 -6.98 11.00
CA GLU A 99 -8.56 -8.31 10.61
C GLU A 99 -8.53 -8.50 9.09
N TRP A 100 -9.57 -8.04 8.37
CA TRP A 100 -9.58 -8.08 6.91
C TRP A 100 -8.50 -7.19 6.27
N LEU A 101 -8.25 -6.00 6.83
CA LEU A 101 -7.16 -5.13 6.35
C LEU A 101 -5.79 -5.78 6.58
N ILE A 102 -5.55 -6.37 7.76
CA ILE A 102 -4.32 -7.11 8.05
C ILE A 102 -4.15 -8.29 7.10
N ALA A 103 -5.22 -9.08 6.90
CA ALA A 103 -5.19 -10.23 6.01
C ALA A 103 -4.87 -9.84 4.56
N GLY A 104 -5.45 -8.74 4.07
CA GLY A 104 -5.15 -8.22 2.73
C GLY A 104 -3.68 -7.84 2.56
N ILE A 105 -3.11 -7.14 3.53
CA ILE A 105 -1.68 -6.77 3.52
C ILE A 105 -0.78 -8.01 3.57
N LEU A 106 -1.07 -8.96 4.45
CA LEU A 106 -0.30 -10.19 4.58
C LEU A 106 -0.45 -11.14 3.37
N LEU A 107 -1.55 -11.03 2.65
CA LEU A 107 -1.72 -11.77 1.39
C LEU A 107 -0.89 -11.14 0.26
N TRP A 108 -0.89 -9.81 0.17
CA TRP A 108 -0.23 -9.09 -0.92
C TRP A 108 1.29 -9.00 -0.74
N ALA A 109 1.77 -8.44 0.37
CA ALA A 109 3.16 -8.04 0.50
C ALA A 109 4.19 -9.19 0.36
N PRO A 110 3.99 -10.40 0.93
CA PRO A 110 4.96 -11.48 0.74
C PRO A 110 5.07 -11.95 -0.71
N GLN A 111 3.96 -11.89 -1.47
CA GLN A 111 3.95 -12.28 -2.88
C GLN A 111 4.68 -11.24 -3.74
N ASP A 112 4.38 -9.96 -3.53
CA ASP A 112 5.03 -8.86 -4.24
C ASP A 112 6.54 -8.84 -3.96
N MET A 113 6.93 -8.91 -2.68
CA MET A 113 8.34 -8.98 -2.29
C MET A 113 9.06 -10.18 -2.90
N TRP A 114 8.41 -11.35 -2.92
CA TRP A 114 9.00 -12.57 -3.52
C TRP A 114 9.22 -12.42 -5.01
N LEU A 115 8.21 -11.98 -5.76
CA LEU A 115 8.28 -11.80 -7.20
C LEU A 115 9.28 -10.71 -7.58
N SER A 116 9.31 -9.61 -6.83
CA SER A 116 10.24 -8.51 -7.03
C SER A 116 11.70 -8.92 -6.74
N ALA A 117 11.91 -9.72 -5.69
CA ALA A 117 13.24 -10.27 -5.37
C ALA A 117 13.79 -11.16 -6.48
N GLN A 118 12.95 -12.00 -7.10
CA GLN A 118 13.37 -12.85 -8.23
C GLN A 118 13.87 -12.04 -9.44
N ARG A 119 13.37 -10.84 -9.62
CA ARG A 119 13.75 -9.92 -10.70
C ARG A 119 14.73 -8.84 -10.25
N GLN A 120 15.20 -8.90 -8.99
CA GLN A 120 16.13 -7.93 -8.41
C GLN A 120 15.59 -6.48 -8.41
N VAL A 121 14.27 -6.30 -8.39
CA VAL A 121 13.60 -5.00 -8.27
C VAL A 121 13.60 -4.58 -6.81
N TRP A 122 14.77 -4.15 -6.32
CA TRP A 122 15.00 -3.82 -4.90
C TRP A 122 14.15 -2.66 -4.40
N SER A 123 13.76 -1.75 -5.29
CA SER A 123 12.87 -0.63 -4.96
C SER A 123 11.53 -1.10 -4.39
N HIS A 124 10.94 -2.18 -4.92
CA HIS A 124 9.71 -2.77 -4.40
C HIS A 124 9.90 -3.35 -3.00
N LEU A 125 10.98 -4.09 -2.78
CA LEU A 125 11.22 -4.69 -1.46
C LEU A 125 11.32 -3.63 -0.36
N TRP A 126 11.98 -2.50 -0.64
CA TRP A 126 12.07 -1.40 0.31
C TRP A 126 10.73 -0.72 0.52
N LEU A 127 9.97 -0.50 -0.56
CA LEU A 127 8.65 0.13 -0.49
C LEU A 127 7.67 -0.74 0.30
N ASP A 128 7.62 -2.04 0.01
CA ASP A 128 6.74 -3.00 0.69
C ASP A 128 7.12 -3.16 2.16
N GLY A 129 8.43 -3.29 2.46
CA GLY A 129 8.93 -3.33 3.83
C GLY A 129 8.53 -2.09 4.62
N PHE A 130 8.64 -0.91 4.02
CA PHE A 130 8.17 0.34 4.62
C PHE A 130 6.65 0.33 4.82
N ALA A 131 5.87 -0.09 3.82
CA ALA A 131 4.41 -0.19 3.93
C ALA A 131 3.99 -1.12 5.07
N LEU A 132 4.64 -2.28 5.21
CA LEU A 132 4.40 -3.20 6.33
C LEU A 132 4.67 -2.54 7.69
N LEU A 133 5.79 -1.83 7.82
CA LEU A 133 6.17 -1.16 9.08
C LEU A 133 5.20 -0.05 9.48
N VAL A 134 4.63 0.67 8.53
CA VAL A 134 3.76 1.82 8.83
C VAL A 134 2.28 1.45 8.92
N LEU A 135 1.85 0.33 8.32
CA LEU A 135 0.45 -0.08 8.29
C LEU A 135 0.12 -1.18 9.32
N LEU A 136 0.94 -2.21 9.46
CA LEU A 136 0.63 -3.33 10.34
C LEU A 136 0.55 -2.96 11.82
N PRO A 137 1.50 -2.21 12.43
CA PRO A 137 1.43 -1.89 13.85
C PRO A 137 0.14 -1.17 14.25
N PRO A 138 -0.31 -0.09 13.56
CA PRO A 138 -1.57 0.56 13.90
C PRO A 138 -2.79 -0.35 13.73
N LEU A 139 -2.84 -1.17 12.68
CA LEU A 139 -3.94 -2.10 12.44
C LEU A 139 -4.01 -3.18 13.54
N ILE A 140 -2.89 -3.78 13.90
CA ILE A 140 -2.81 -4.79 14.97
C ILE A 140 -3.23 -4.18 16.31
N TRP A 141 -2.77 -2.97 16.61
CA TRP A 141 -3.14 -2.30 17.85
C TRP A 141 -4.64 -2.02 17.91
N LEU A 142 -5.25 -1.49 16.84
CA LEU A 142 -6.68 -1.23 16.75
C LEU A 142 -7.50 -2.53 16.88
N TYR A 143 -7.06 -3.60 16.21
CA TYR A 143 -7.67 -4.93 16.32
C TYR A 143 -7.70 -5.43 17.77
N ILE A 144 -6.55 -5.42 18.45
CA ILE A 144 -6.43 -5.89 19.83
C ILE A 144 -7.28 -5.04 20.77
N GLN A 145 -7.29 -3.72 20.60
CA GLN A 145 -8.04 -2.82 21.45
C GLN A 145 -9.55 -3.02 21.31
N ASP A 146 -10.05 -3.11 20.06
CA ASP A 146 -11.50 -3.25 19.84
C ASP A 146 -11.97 -4.67 20.23
N ARG A 147 -11.15 -5.72 20.06
CA ARG A 147 -11.45 -7.08 20.51
C ARG A 147 -11.59 -7.18 22.05
N ARG A 148 -10.71 -6.51 22.79
CA ARG A 148 -10.78 -6.50 24.27
C ARG A 148 -12.06 -5.87 24.81
N LYS A 149 -12.64 -4.89 24.09
CA LYS A 149 -13.87 -4.22 24.49
C LYS A 149 -15.13 -5.06 24.29
N ILE A 150 -15.09 -6.03 23.38
CA ILE A 150 -16.21 -6.98 23.15
C ILE A 150 -16.20 -8.08 24.21
N ALA A 151 -15.05 -8.41 24.78
CA ALA A 151 -14.89 -9.47 25.77
C ALA A 151 -15.20 -9.02 27.23
N GLN A 152 -15.49 -7.73 27.41
CA GLN A 152 -15.92 -7.13 28.69
C GLN A 152 -17.43 -6.90 28.74
#